data_219b98726f244c00cbdb049836d1f3cf
#
_entry.id   219b98726f244c00cbdb049836d1f3cf
#
_cell.length_a   1.000
_cell.length_b   1.000
_cell.length_c   1.000
_cell.angle_alpha   90.00
_cell.angle_beta   90.00
_cell.angle_gamma   90.00
#
_symmetry.space_group_name_H-M   'P 1'
#
loop_
_entity.id
_entity.type
_entity.pdbx_description
1 polymer ?
#
loop_
_entity_poly.entity_id
_entity_poly.type
_entity_poly.pdbx_seq_one_letter_code
_entity_poly.pdbx_strand_id
1 'polypeptide(L)'
;MSNQEHSIRFIDSKYNEKFRISDGDRILIHTRDGGTMERECRYIDDYHTKIGLNIYHICEFAELCEKNGHTVEPAEKEKVKQAKSRDKTR
;
A
#
# COMPACT_ATOMS: atom_id res chain seq x y z
N MET A 1 -18.38 16.57 4.07
CA MET A 1 -17.92 16.40 4.01
C MET A 1 -17.38 16.09 3.30
N SER A 2 -16.97 16.16 3.09
CA SER A 2 -16.43 15.96 2.44
C SER A 2 -15.80 15.17 2.31
N ASN A 3 -15.64 14.67 2.31
CA ASN A 3 -15.03 13.86 2.24
C ASN A 3 -14.40 13.52 1.16
N GLN A 4 -13.66 14.00 0.69
CA GLN A 4 -12.91 13.86 -0.34
C GLN A 4 -11.83 12.99 -0.09
N GLU A 5 -12.00 11.77 0.20
CA GLU A 5 -10.94 10.92 0.42
C GLU A 5 -10.35 10.52 -0.85
N HIS A 6 -9.06 10.55 -1.01
CA HIS A 6 -8.34 10.12 -2.20
C HIS A 6 -7.84 8.70 -2.01
N SER A 7 -7.98 7.90 -3.05
CA SER A 7 -7.49 6.52 -3.03
C SER A 7 -6.20 6.42 -3.80
N ILE A 8 -5.31 5.60 -3.29
CA ILE A 8 -4.04 5.32 -3.95
C ILE A 8 -4.15 3.94 -4.54
N ARG A 9 -3.99 3.83 -5.86
CA ARG A 9 -4.10 2.55 -6.54
C ARG A 9 -2.74 1.91 -6.64
N PHE A 10 -2.68 0.62 -6.42
CA PHE A 10 -1.46 -0.13 -6.66
C PHE A 10 -1.75 -1.10 -7.78
N ILE A 11 -0.92 -1.09 -8.80
CA ILE A 11 -1.13 -1.87 -10.01
C ILE A 11 0.08 -2.76 -10.25
N ASP A 12 -0.08 -3.70 -11.17
CA ASP A 12 1.07 -4.49 -11.62
C ASP A 12 1.64 -3.83 -12.87
N SER A 13 2.66 -4.42 -13.47
CA SER A 13 3.32 -3.82 -14.60
C SER A 13 2.46 -3.81 -15.86
N LYS A 14 1.32 -4.49 -15.82
CA LYS A 14 0.40 -4.51 -16.95
C LYS A 14 -0.81 -3.63 -16.69
N TYR A 15 -0.72 -2.76 -15.68
CA TYR A 15 -1.78 -1.83 -15.31
C TYR A 15 -3.04 -2.50 -14.75
N ASN A 16 -2.92 -3.71 -14.25
CA ASN A 16 -4.03 -4.32 -13.54
C ASN A 16 -4.03 -3.88 -12.09
N GLU A 17 -5.15 -3.42 -11.60
CA GLU A 17 -5.20 -2.94 -10.22
C GLU A 17 -5.10 -4.10 -9.26
N LYS A 18 -4.21 -4.01 -8.30
CA LYS A 18 -4.01 -5.04 -7.30
C LYS A 18 -4.78 -4.73 -6.04
N PHE A 19 -4.74 -3.50 -5.57
CA PHE A 19 -5.49 -3.09 -4.39
C PHE A 19 -5.47 -1.57 -4.32
N ARG A 20 -6.25 -1.02 -3.42
CA ARG A 20 -6.30 0.40 -3.16
C ARG A 20 -6.20 0.64 -1.68
N ILE A 21 -5.64 1.79 -1.31
CA ILE A 21 -5.60 2.23 0.07
C ILE A 21 -5.99 3.70 0.09
N SER A 22 -6.22 4.23 1.26
CA SER A 22 -6.54 5.64 1.42
C SER A 22 -5.28 6.45 1.65
N ASP A 23 -5.37 7.74 1.41
CA ASP A 23 -4.27 8.64 1.67
C ASP A 23 -3.82 8.50 3.13
N GLY A 24 -2.55 8.27 3.34
CA GLY A 24 -2.00 8.11 4.68
C GLY A 24 -1.92 6.68 5.17
N ASP A 25 -2.52 5.75 4.45
CA ASP A 25 -2.43 4.35 4.84
C ASP A 25 -1.04 3.80 4.56
N ARG A 26 -0.76 2.64 5.09
CA ARG A 26 0.55 2.03 4.96
C ARG A 26 0.48 0.76 4.16
N ILE A 27 1.61 0.38 3.60
CA ILE A 27 1.75 -0.87 2.86
C ILE A 27 2.88 -1.67 3.46
N LEU A 28 2.83 -2.96 3.22
CA LEU A 28 3.92 -3.86 3.58
C LEU A 28 4.59 -4.30 2.29
N ILE A 29 5.90 -4.18 2.26
CA ILE A 29 6.69 -4.60 1.11
C ILE A 29 7.49 -5.82 1.54
N HIS A 30 7.23 -6.94 0.91
CA HIS A 30 7.92 -8.18 1.24
C HIS A 30 9.03 -8.39 0.24
N THR A 31 10.25 -8.54 0.72
CA THR A 31 11.39 -8.68 -0.15
C THR A 31 11.62 -10.13 -0.51
N ARG A 32 12.40 -10.35 -1.55
CA ARG A 32 12.66 -11.69 -2.03
C ARG A 32 13.29 -12.58 -0.98
N ASP A 33 14.11 -12.02 -0.10
CA ASP A 33 14.82 -12.80 0.89
C ASP A 33 14.05 -12.97 2.19
N GLY A 34 12.79 -12.61 2.20
CA GLY A 34 11.94 -12.83 3.37
C GLY A 34 11.79 -11.66 4.31
N GLY A 35 12.39 -10.53 3.96
CA GLY A 35 12.23 -9.33 4.79
C GLY A 35 10.90 -8.65 4.55
N THR A 36 10.54 -7.77 5.44
CA THR A 36 9.30 -7.00 5.33
C THR A 36 9.58 -5.57 5.73
N MET A 37 9.09 -4.63 4.95
CA MET A 37 9.21 -3.23 5.26
C MET A 37 7.84 -2.60 5.25
N GLU A 38 7.59 -1.65 6.13
CA GLU A 38 6.33 -0.94 6.17
C GLU A 38 6.58 0.50 5.77
N ARG A 39 5.74 1.05 4.90
CA ARG A 39 5.91 2.41 4.43
C ARG A 39 4.56 3.10 4.40
N GLU A 40 4.55 4.37 4.80
CA GLU A 40 3.36 5.19 4.73
C GLU A 40 3.23 5.73 3.32
N CYS A 41 2.02 5.76 2.79
CA CYS A 41 1.77 6.24 1.45
C CYS A 41 0.89 7.48 1.49
N ARG A 42 1.22 8.44 0.65
CA ARG A 42 0.43 9.67 0.56
C ARG A 42 0.02 9.87 -0.89
N TYR A 43 -1.21 10.31 -1.06
CA TYR A 43 -1.74 10.55 -2.38
C TYR A 43 -1.11 11.82 -2.98
N ILE A 44 -0.64 11.75 -4.20
CA ILE A 44 -0.16 12.90 -4.92
C ILE A 44 -1.16 13.23 -6.03
N ASP A 45 -1.40 12.28 -6.94
CA ASP A 45 -2.41 12.46 -7.97
C ASP A 45 -2.79 11.05 -8.45
N ASP A 46 -3.56 10.98 -9.53
CA ASP A 46 -4.08 9.69 -9.98
C ASP A 46 -3.00 8.72 -10.40
N TYR A 47 -1.82 9.21 -10.69
CA TYR A 47 -0.75 8.37 -11.22
C TYR A 47 0.52 8.38 -10.37
N HIS A 48 0.55 9.17 -9.31
CA HIS A 48 1.75 9.28 -8.47
C HIS A 48 1.39 9.14 -7.02
N THR A 49 2.28 8.54 -6.26
CA THR A 49 2.11 8.43 -4.82
C THR A 49 3.47 8.58 -4.14
N LYS A 50 3.45 9.12 -2.94
CA LYS A 50 4.66 9.21 -2.15
C LYS A 50 4.70 7.98 -1.26
N ILE A 51 5.76 7.22 -1.32
CA ILE A 51 5.93 6.00 -0.54
C ILE A 51 7.18 6.20 0.30
N GLY A 52 6.99 6.28 1.60
CA GLY A 52 8.08 6.64 2.48
C GLY A 52 8.53 8.06 2.18
N LEU A 53 9.74 8.22 1.73
CA LEU A 53 10.29 9.54 1.45
C LEU A 53 10.39 9.87 -0.02
N ASN A 54 9.95 8.99 -0.90
CA ASN A 54 10.12 9.17 -2.33
C ASN A 54 8.79 9.15 -3.06
N ILE A 55 8.71 9.88 -4.16
CA ILE A 55 7.51 9.91 -4.98
C ILE A 55 7.72 9.04 -6.20
N TYR A 56 6.76 8.17 -6.47
CA TYR A 56 6.84 7.24 -7.60
C TYR A 56 5.60 7.36 -8.46
N HIS A 57 5.78 7.16 -9.76
CA HIS A 57 4.64 6.88 -10.63
C HIS A 57 4.18 5.47 -10.28
N ILE A 58 2.87 5.23 -10.24
CA ILE A 58 2.37 3.93 -9.79
C ILE A 58 2.88 2.78 -10.67
N CYS A 59 3.01 3.02 -11.97
CA CYS A 59 3.55 2.01 -12.87
C CYS A 59 5.04 1.78 -12.63
N GLU A 60 5.76 2.86 -12.38
CA GLU A 60 7.18 2.75 -12.09
C GLU A 60 7.42 1.96 -10.83
N PHE A 61 6.62 2.20 -9.80
CA PHE A 61 6.75 1.45 -8.56
C PHE A 61 6.45 -0.03 -8.78
N ALA A 62 5.43 -0.33 -9.60
CA ALA A 62 5.08 -1.71 -9.90
C ALA A 62 6.23 -2.41 -10.61
N GLU A 63 6.83 -1.74 -11.58
CA GLU A 63 7.93 -2.34 -12.32
C GLU A 63 9.14 -2.55 -11.43
N LEU A 64 9.40 -1.59 -10.56
CA LEU A 64 10.53 -1.69 -9.66
C LEU A 64 10.36 -2.87 -8.71
N CYS A 65 9.17 -3.06 -8.17
CA CYS A 65 8.91 -4.19 -7.29
C CYS A 65 9.08 -5.51 -8.02
N GLU A 66 8.55 -5.61 -9.24
CA GLU A 66 8.68 -6.86 -9.99
C GLU A 66 10.12 -7.14 -10.33
N LYS A 67 10.87 -6.11 -10.69
CA LYS A 67 12.27 -6.29 -11.04
C LYS A 67 13.07 -6.78 -9.85
N ASN A 68 12.74 -6.34 -8.66
CA ASN A 68 13.48 -6.72 -7.46
C ASN A 68 12.90 -7.91 -6.72
N GLY A 69 11.79 -8.46 -7.21
CA GLY A 69 11.18 -9.61 -6.55
C GLY A 69 10.43 -9.24 -5.28
N HIS A 70 9.99 -7.99 -5.19
CA HIS A 70 9.23 -7.55 -4.02
C HIS A 70 7.74 -7.73 -4.27
N THR A 71 7.00 -8.04 -3.22
CA THR A 71 5.54 -8.05 -3.29
C THR A 71 5.01 -7.05 -2.30
N VAL A 72 3.85 -6.49 -2.58
CA VAL A 72 3.31 -5.40 -1.80
C VAL A 72 1.88 -5.72 -1.44
N GLU A 73 1.48 -5.42 -0.21
CA GLU A 73 0.11 -5.59 0.22
C GLU A 73 -0.27 -4.48 1.17
N PRO A 74 -1.55 -4.20 1.36
CA PRO A 74 -1.93 -3.16 2.32
C PRO A 74 -1.65 -3.64 3.72
N ALA A 75 -1.15 -2.73 4.55
CA ALA A 75 -0.94 -3.04 5.95
C ALA A 75 -2.30 -3.01 6.63
N GLU A 76 -2.59 -4.05 7.41
CA GLU A 76 -3.89 -4.15 7.96
C GLU A 76 -4.01 -3.65 9.31
N LYS A 77 -3.83 -2.44 9.50
CA LYS A 77 -3.75 -1.94 10.80
C LYS A 77 -5.03 -1.91 11.52
N GLU A 78 -6.10 -1.77 10.88
CA GLU A 78 -7.23 -1.66 11.60
C GLU A 78 -7.87 -2.85 11.95
N LYS A 79 -7.52 -3.88 11.44
CA LYS A 79 -8.07 -4.97 11.83
C LYS A 79 -7.77 -5.31 13.09
N VAL A 80 -6.91 -4.77 13.39
CA VAL A 80 -6.54 -5.06 14.52
C VAL A 80 -7.35 -4.66 15.46
N LYS A 81 -7.87 -4.12 15.41
CA LYS A 81 -8.57 -3.77 16.31
C LYS A 81 -9.62 -4.36 16.50
N GLN A 82 -9.71 -4.74 16.14
CA GLN A 82 -10.55 -5.29 16.36
C GLN A 82 -10.62 -6.20 16.62
N ALA A 83 -10.47 -6.21 16.70
CA ALA A 83 -10.45 -7.06 17.05
C ALA A 83 -10.60 -7.52 17.50
N LYS A 84 -10.78 -7.44 17.43
CA LYS A 84 -10.88 -7.94 17.73
C LYS A 84 -11.02 -8.34 18.30
N SER A 85 -11.20 -8.17 18.36
CA SER A 85 -11.26 -8.68 18.81
C SER A 85 -11.41 -9.17 19.27
N ARG A 86 -11.74 -9.16 19.34
CA ARG A 86 -11.95 -9.75 19.74
C ARG A 86 -11.99 -10.23 20.30
N ASP A 87 -12.07 -9.99 20.40
CA ASP A 87 -12.12 -10.56 20.86
C ASP A 87 -12.12 -11.01 21.30
N LYS A 88 -12.35 -10.93 21.35
CA LYS A 88 -12.40 -11.51 21.75
C LYS A 88 -12.49 -12.09 22.20
N THR A 89 -12.64 -11.87 22.37
CA THR A 89 -12.69 -12.55 22.78
C THR A 89 -12.86 -13.12 23.16
N ARG A 90 -13.02 -12.99 23.33
CA ARG A 90 -13.21 -13.70 23.59
C ARG A 90 -13.46 -14.19 23.80
#